data_f7db51e1c3badbb2d06c5102a1e4d3db
#
_entry.id   f7db51e1c3badbb2d06c5102a1e4d3db
#
_cell.length_a   1.000
_cell.length_b   1.000
_cell.length_c   1.000
_cell.angle_alpha   90.00
_cell.angle_beta   90.00
_cell.angle_gamma   90.00
#
_symmetry.space_group_name_H-M   'P 1'
#
loop_
_entity.id
_entity.type
_entity.pdbx_description
1 polymer ?
#
loop_
_entity_poly.entity_id
_entity_poly.type
_entity_poly.pdbx_seq_one_letter_code
_entity_poly.pdbx_strand_id
1 'polypeptide(L)'
;MQDYTLSEAFAPAQTFDIPAFGGKLDVSWNPESQVTQWGGLAYFVSYLKTSGLFDRLVEDAPFHYTSPNAPAVRDVVGTAVLAIICGFTRYVHINRLRNDTVLATLLGLGRIVCEDSVRRALKGADEQELNAWLARHEKDVFDRLLDHQYVLDVDNTVKPIFGHQEGAETGYNPQKPGRPSHNFHSYFIGSIRISLGVDVQPGKRHSGSCGMPRLWEIIDALPDGKRPRLIRGDVGYGGDDNLCEAERRGLKYLFKLRRTKTVLALFRRHENSQGWRNAEDGWEAMESVIQLGGWARPRRCILLRRPSKDVKRIAMATQPRRRGRPKKNALVLVQAEFDFVEDKVGRYWDYCALVTNDESLDAATLQQVYRDRGDCENNFDEYKNQYGWGGFVTKDLKPCRAIARLIAIVANWWNIFCRLADGDRHLEPTTSRPMYMGVVGRLVVSGRKRLLRLTSTHLKAGKIQASLMRIGEFMKQISAIAEQLDFNRVWELIILAAFRKWLGGNRAKGLLPQPLTLIN
;
A
#
# COMPACT_ATOMS: atom_id res chain seq x y z
N MET A 1 20.09 -32.13 11.60
CA MET A 1 19.67 -31.77 10.25
C MET A 1 20.83 -32.11 9.34
N GLN A 2 20.72 -33.20 8.57
CA GLN A 2 21.75 -33.60 7.63
C GLN A 2 21.88 -32.56 6.54
N ASP A 3 23.07 -32.01 6.38
CA ASP A 3 23.46 -31.22 5.22
C ASP A 3 23.42 -32.16 4.01
N TYR A 4 22.39 -32.01 3.20
CA TYR A 4 22.40 -32.57 1.85
C TYR A 4 23.39 -31.75 1.03
N THR A 5 24.62 -32.21 0.98
CA THR A 5 25.61 -31.75 -0.01
C THR A 5 25.10 -32.13 -1.40
N LEU A 6 24.99 -31.12 -2.28
CA LEU A 6 24.63 -31.26 -3.70
C LEU A 6 25.65 -32.04 -4.55
N SER A 7 26.38 -32.98 -3.99
CA SER A 7 27.42 -33.75 -4.64
C SER A 7 27.04 -35.18 -5.04
N GLU A 8 25.79 -35.59 -4.85
CA GLU A 8 25.31 -36.78 -5.54
C GLU A 8 25.08 -36.43 -7.00
N ALA A 9 26.04 -36.78 -7.86
CA ALA A 9 25.91 -36.67 -9.29
C ALA A 9 24.59 -37.34 -9.70
N PHE A 10 23.65 -36.55 -10.23
CA PHE A 10 22.43 -37.09 -10.81
C PHE A 10 22.86 -38.14 -11.87
N ALA A 11 22.36 -39.36 -11.73
CA ALA A 11 22.48 -40.38 -12.74
C ALA A 11 22.00 -39.83 -14.09
N PRO A 12 22.54 -40.26 -15.23
CA PRO A 12 22.14 -39.77 -16.54
C PRO A 12 20.62 -39.83 -16.64
N ALA A 13 20.02 -38.80 -17.21
CA ALA A 13 18.59 -38.52 -17.22
C ALA A 13 17.74 -39.77 -17.47
N GLN A 14 17.31 -40.44 -16.41
CA GLN A 14 16.31 -41.50 -16.53
C GLN A 14 15.02 -40.87 -16.97
N THR A 15 14.48 -41.30 -18.07
CA THR A 15 13.16 -40.95 -18.57
C THR A 15 12.14 -41.88 -17.94
N PHE A 16 11.09 -41.30 -17.35
CA PHE A 16 9.98 -42.05 -16.76
C PHE A 16 8.73 -41.87 -17.60
N ASP A 17 8.12 -42.98 -17.97
CA ASP A 17 6.82 -43.01 -18.63
C ASP A 17 5.71 -42.87 -17.58
N ILE A 18 4.99 -41.76 -17.62
CA ILE A 18 3.93 -41.42 -16.64
C ILE A 18 2.60 -41.36 -17.38
N PRO A 19 1.59 -42.14 -16.96
CA PRO A 19 0.25 -42.00 -17.49
C PRO A 19 -0.40 -40.68 -16.98
N ALA A 20 -0.91 -39.88 -17.90
CA ALA A 20 -1.64 -38.66 -17.60
C ALA A 20 -3.00 -38.66 -18.30
N PHE A 21 -3.93 -37.80 -17.89
CA PHE A 21 -5.25 -37.70 -18.53
C PHE A 21 -5.18 -37.31 -20.01
N GLY A 22 -4.13 -36.61 -20.44
CA GLY A 22 -3.86 -36.25 -21.84
C GLY A 22 -3.08 -37.27 -22.63
N GLY A 23 -2.78 -38.46 -22.08
CA GLY A 23 -1.96 -39.51 -22.70
C GLY A 23 -0.70 -39.80 -21.90
N LYS A 24 0.19 -40.64 -22.45
CA LYS A 24 1.49 -40.94 -21.84
C LYS A 24 2.44 -39.74 -21.96
N LEU A 25 3.20 -39.51 -20.89
CA LEU A 25 4.23 -38.49 -20.83
C LEU A 25 5.55 -39.10 -20.43
N ASP A 26 6.58 -38.83 -21.23
CA ASP A 26 7.96 -39.13 -20.88
C ASP A 26 8.54 -37.98 -20.06
N VAL A 27 8.81 -38.21 -18.78
CA VAL A 27 9.34 -37.19 -17.85
C VAL A 27 10.82 -37.47 -17.60
N SER A 28 11.67 -36.46 -17.85
CA SER A 28 13.09 -36.49 -17.56
C SER A 28 13.56 -35.27 -16.78
N TRP A 29 14.60 -35.44 -15.99
CA TRP A 29 15.28 -34.37 -15.27
C TRP A 29 16.37 -33.76 -16.14
N ASN A 30 16.43 -32.44 -16.23
CA ASN A 30 17.49 -31.73 -16.96
C ASN A 30 18.28 -30.83 -15.99
N PRO A 31 19.38 -31.29 -15.39
CA PRO A 31 20.16 -30.54 -14.40
C PRO A 31 20.88 -29.34 -14.99
N GLU A 32 21.09 -29.29 -16.29
CA GLU A 32 21.77 -28.17 -16.97
C GLU A 32 20.86 -26.99 -17.28
N SER A 33 19.56 -27.18 -17.16
CA SER A 33 18.57 -26.16 -17.54
C SER A 33 18.26 -25.23 -16.38
N GLN A 34 18.84 -24.03 -16.39
CA GLN A 34 18.50 -22.97 -15.44
C GLN A 34 17.22 -22.27 -15.89
N VAL A 35 16.14 -22.50 -15.16
CA VAL A 35 14.81 -22.00 -15.50
C VAL A 35 14.24 -21.20 -14.32
N THR A 36 13.52 -20.13 -14.63
CA THR A 36 12.73 -19.36 -13.65
C THR A 36 11.29 -19.22 -14.13
N GLN A 37 10.35 -19.29 -13.22
CA GLN A 37 8.96 -18.93 -13.51
C GLN A 37 8.74 -17.40 -13.54
N TRP A 38 9.75 -16.62 -13.17
CA TRP A 38 9.71 -15.17 -13.03
C TRP A 38 10.57 -14.45 -14.08
N GLY A 39 10.65 -14.97 -15.29
CA GLY A 39 11.55 -14.44 -16.34
C GLY A 39 11.31 -12.97 -16.69
N GLY A 40 10.06 -12.50 -16.61
CA GLY A 40 9.73 -11.10 -16.82
C GLY A 40 10.33 -10.14 -15.78
N LEU A 41 10.76 -10.67 -14.61
CA LEU A 41 11.44 -9.90 -13.58
C LEU A 41 12.74 -9.24 -14.08
N ALA A 42 13.35 -9.76 -15.15
CA ALA A 42 14.53 -9.16 -15.76
C ALA A 42 14.31 -7.67 -16.13
N TYR A 43 13.12 -7.31 -16.58
CA TYR A 43 12.78 -5.91 -16.90
C TYR A 43 12.60 -5.05 -15.65
N PHE A 44 12.02 -5.61 -14.58
CA PHE A 44 11.93 -4.92 -13.30
C PHE A 44 13.31 -4.72 -12.67
N VAL A 45 14.19 -5.71 -12.76
CA VAL A 45 15.59 -5.59 -12.31
C VAL A 45 16.35 -4.53 -13.12
N SER A 46 16.13 -4.47 -14.44
CA SER A 46 16.68 -3.39 -15.28
C SER A 46 16.21 -2.02 -14.80
N TYR A 47 14.91 -1.88 -14.48
CA TYR A 47 14.37 -0.66 -13.89
C TYR A 47 15.03 -0.32 -12.54
N LEU A 48 15.17 -1.28 -11.63
CA LEU A 48 15.81 -1.06 -10.32
C LEU A 48 17.29 -0.66 -10.46
N LYS A 49 18.01 -1.29 -11.40
CA LYS A 49 19.41 -0.99 -11.68
C LYS A 49 19.57 0.42 -12.27
N THR A 50 18.80 0.74 -13.30
CA THR A 50 18.88 2.04 -13.98
C THR A 50 18.47 3.19 -13.06
N SER A 51 17.46 2.99 -12.22
CA SER A 51 17.05 3.98 -11.22
C SER A 51 18.00 4.10 -10.03
N GLY A 52 18.85 3.12 -9.78
CA GLY A 52 19.74 3.08 -8.59
C GLY A 52 19.03 2.74 -7.29
N LEU A 53 17.70 2.52 -7.29
CA LEU A 53 16.90 2.34 -6.07
C LEU A 53 17.34 1.15 -5.24
N PHE A 54 17.61 0.02 -5.88
CA PHE A 54 18.00 -1.20 -5.16
C PHE A 54 19.42 -1.12 -4.61
N ASP A 55 20.37 -0.58 -5.39
CA ASP A 55 21.76 -0.46 -4.94
C ASP A 55 21.86 0.48 -3.74
N ARG A 56 21.19 1.63 -3.76
CA ARG A 56 21.08 2.55 -2.61
C ARG A 56 20.44 1.89 -1.39
N LEU A 57 19.37 1.13 -1.57
CA LEU A 57 18.71 0.40 -0.47
C LEU A 57 19.67 -0.60 0.20
N VAL A 58 20.56 -1.22 -0.58
CA VAL A 58 21.56 -2.18 -0.08
C VAL A 58 22.72 -1.47 0.60
N GLU A 59 23.24 -0.40 0.00
CA GLU A 59 24.40 0.37 0.50
C GLU A 59 24.12 0.99 1.87
N ASP A 60 22.91 1.48 2.07
CA ASP A 60 22.48 2.16 3.30
C ASP A 60 21.94 1.21 4.37
N ALA A 61 21.82 -0.10 4.09
CA ALA A 61 21.16 -1.03 5.00
C ALA A 61 21.96 -1.22 6.31
N PRO A 62 21.31 -1.04 7.49
CA PRO A 62 21.98 -1.05 8.78
C PRO A 62 22.19 -2.47 9.33
N PHE A 63 22.72 -3.36 8.50
CA PHE A 63 22.95 -4.75 8.89
C PHE A 63 24.45 -4.98 9.10
N HIS A 64 24.87 -4.96 10.37
CA HIS A 64 26.25 -5.15 10.77
C HIS A 64 26.47 -6.59 11.23
N TYR A 65 27.40 -7.27 10.58
CA TYR A 65 27.73 -8.66 10.90
C TYR A 65 29.17 -8.77 11.39
N THR A 66 29.36 -9.51 12.49
CA THR A 66 30.68 -9.80 13.04
C THR A 66 31.21 -11.17 12.61
N SER A 67 30.32 -12.07 12.18
CA SER A 67 30.70 -13.43 11.78
C SER A 67 31.21 -13.45 10.33
N PRO A 68 32.34 -14.10 10.04
CA PRO A 68 32.82 -14.29 8.68
C PRO A 68 31.89 -15.14 7.81
N ASN A 69 31.00 -15.94 8.43
CA ASN A 69 30.03 -16.77 7.74
C ASN A 69 28.68 -16.06 7.54
N ALA A 70 28.57 -14.79 7.89
CA ALA A 70 27.35 -14.03 7.70
C ALA A 70 27.01 -13.89 6.20
N PRO A 71 25.73 -13.85 5.85
CA PRO A 71 25.33 -13.57 4.48
C PRO A 71 25.68 -12.13 4.12
N ALA A 72 25.98 -11.86 2.86
CA ALA A 72 26.14 -10.50 2.38
C ALA A 72 24.87 -9.69 2.60
N VAL A 73 25.00 -8.41 2.95
CA VAL A 73 23.85 -7.49 3.13
C VAL A 73 22.96 -7.49 1.89
N ARG A 74 23.59 -7.46 0.70
CA ARG A 74 22.88 -7.55 -0.59
C ARG A 74 22.01 -8.79 -0.71
N ASP A 75 22.49 -9.95 -0.26
CA ASP A 75 21.73 -11.19 -0.31
C ASP A 75 20.52 -11.15 0.60
N VAL A 76 20.63 -10.55 1.79
CA VAL A 76 19.53 -10.43 2.76
C VAL A 76 18.47 -9.46 2.25
N VAL A 77 18.86 -8.25 1.84
CA VAL A 77 17.96 -7.23 1.32
C VAL A 77 17.30 -7.71 0.02
N GLY A 78 18.10 -8.27 -0.90
CA GLY A 78 17.61 -8.80 -2.18
C GLY A 78 16.63 -9.95 -2.00
N THR A 79 16.89 -10.86 -1.05
CA THR A 79 15.94 -11.94 -0.71
C THR A 79 14.61 -11.39 -0.20
N ALA A 80 14.63 -10.38 0.67
CA ALA A 80 13.42 -9.74 1.17
C ALA A 80 12.62 -9.05 0.05
N VAL A 81 13.30 -8.29 -0.82
CA VAL A 81 12.68 -7.63 -1.99
C VAL A 81 12.08 -8.67 -2.93
N LEU A 82 12.81 -9.74 -3.27
CA LEU A 82 12.30 -10.83 -4.11
C LEU A 82 11.06 -11.50 -3.49
N ALA A 83 11.07 -11.78 -2.20
CA ALA A 83 9.94 -12.39 -1.52
C ALA A 83 8.67 -11.53 -1.63
N ILE A 84 8.81 -10.21 -1.44
CA ILE A 84 7.70 -9.26 -1.54
C ILE A 84 7.19 -9.15 -2.98
N ILE A 85 8.09 -8.97 -3.94
CA ILE A 85 7.69 -8.75 -5.33
C ILE A 85 7.12 -10.00 -5.98
N CYS A 86 7.63 -11.18 -5.65
CA CYS A 86 7.08 -12.47 -6.10
C CYS A 86 5.73 -12.83 -5.42
N GLY A 87 5.21 -11.97 -4.56
CA GLY A 87 3.90 -12.14 -3.95
C GLY A 87 3.86 -13.12 -2.78
N PHE A 88 4.99 -13.37 -2.17
CA PHE A 88 5.01 -14.17 -0.96
C PHE A 88 4.52 -13.37 0.25
N THR A 89 3.69 -14.01 1.04
CA THR A 89 3.04 -13.36 2.18
C THR A 89 3.58 -13.82 3.53
N ARG A 90 4.52 -14.79 3.55
CA ARG A 90 5.09 -15.32 4.79
C ARG A 90 6.58 -15.59 4.61
N TYR A 91 7.34 -15.44 5.68
CA TYR A 91 8.78 -15.74 5.67
C TYR A 91 9.10 -17.14 5.15
N VAL A 92 8.35 -18.17 5.59
CA VAL A 92 8.57 -19.57 5.15
C VAL A 92 8.47 -19.75 3.62
N HIS A 93 7.75 -18.87 2.93
CA HIS A 93 7.64 -18.94 1.47
C HIS A 93 8.95 -18.57 0.75
N ILE A 94 9.89 -17.91 1.43
CA ILE A 94 11.23 -17.60 0.91
C ILE A 94 11.96 -18.88 0.44
N ASN A 95 11.71 -20.00 1.10
CA ASN A 95 12.30 -21.28 0.71
C ASN A 95 11.98 -21.69 -0.74
N ARG A 96 10.85 -21.22 -1.29
CA ARG A 96 10.49 -21.47 -2.69
C ARG A 96 11.39 -20.73 -3.69
N LEU A 97 12.01 -19.61 -3.28
CA LEU A 97 12.95 -18.86 -4.11
C LEU A 97 14.35 -19.46 -4.12
N ARG A 98 14.72 -20.20 -3.07
CA ARG A 98 16.11 -20.68 -2.89
C ARG A 98 16.58 -21.61 -4.01
N ASN A 99 15.67 -22.28 -4.68
CA ASN A 99 15.97 -23.17 -5.79
C ASN A 99 16.03 -22.46 -7.14
N ASP A 100 15.70 -21.16 -7.19
CA ASP A 100 15.73 -20.36 -8.41
C ASP A 100 17.04 -19.58 -8.51
N THR A 101 18.04 -20.19 -9.13
CA THR A 101 19.37 -19.61 -9.33
C THR A 101 19.35 -18.44 -10.32
N VAL A 102 18.37 -18.40 -11.22
CA VAL A 102 18.21 -17.32 -12.20
C VAL A 102 17.86 -16.02 -11.50
N LEU A 103 16.94 -16.04 -10.52
CA LEU A 103 16.57 -14.85 -9.76
C LEU A 103 17.74 -14.24 -8.99
N ALA A 104 18.55 -15.10 -8.34
CA ALA A 104 19.76 -14.64 -7.66
C ALA A 104 20.70 -13.94 -8.66
N THR A 105 20.92 -14.54 -9.82
CA THR A 105 21.75 -13.97 -10.89
C THR A 105 21.22 -12.64 -11.39
N LEU A 106 19.89 -12.48 -11.58
CA LEU A 106 19.30 -11.24 -12.07
C LEU A 106 19.54 -10.06 -11.13
N LEU A 107 19.39 -10.25 -9.81
CA LEU A 107 19.64 -9.21 -8.81
C LEU A 107 21.13 -9.04 -8.44
N GLY A 108 22.02 -9.88 -8.97
CA GLY A 108 23.43 -9.88 -8.60
C GLY A 108 23.65 -10.29 -7.15
N LEU A 109 22.86 -11.27 -6.68
CA LEU A 109 23.01 -11.90 -5.36
C LEU A 109 23.99 -13.06 -5.44
N GLY A 110 24.78 -13.26 -4.40
CA GLY A 110 25.58 -14.46 -4.24
C GLY A 110 24.69 -15.69 -4.01
N ARG A 111 23.63 -15.51 -3.25
CA ARG A 111 22.59 -16.54 -2.99
C ARG A 111 21.29 -15.93 -2.47
N ILE A 112 20.20 -16.66 -2.60
CA ILE A 112 18.95 -16.37 -1.87
C ILE A 112 19.09 -17.01 -0.47
N VAL A 113 19.04 -16.17 0.56
CA VAL A 113 19.21 -16.60 1.95
C VAL A 113 17.95 -17.26 2.52
N CYS A 114 18.06 -17.98 3.63
CA CYS A 114 16.89 -18.52 4.31
C CYS A 114 16.09 -17.40 5.03
N GLU A 115 14.84 -17.69 5.36
CA GLU A 115 13.95 -16.74 6.02
C GLU A 115 14.47 -16.30 7.40
N ASP A 116 15.20 -17.17 8.10
CA ASP A 116 15.79 -16.82 9.40
C ASP A 116 16.90 -15.77 9.27
N SER A 117 17.64 -15.77 8.17
CA SER A 117 18.64 -14.73 7.92
C SER A 117 17.99 -13.36 7.79
N VAL A 118 16.89 -13.26 7.04
CA VAL A 118 16.12 -12.02 6.91
C VAL A 118 15.55 -11.58 8.27
N ARG A 119 14.94 -12.51 9.01
CA ARG A 119 14.36 -12.19 10.34
C ARG A 119 15.41 -11.73 11.34
N ARG A 120 16.57 -12.42 11.38
CA ARG A 120 17.68 -12.06 12.27
C ARG A 120 18.30 -10.71 11.93
N ALA A 121 18.45 -10.38 10.65
CA ALA A 121 18.94 -9.07 10.22
C ALA A 121 18.02 -7.94 10.72
N LEU A 122 16.72 -8.05 10.49
CA LEU A 122 15.74 -7.05 10.95
C LEU A 122 15.64 -6.98 12.49
N LYS A 123 15.82 -8.09 13.18
CA LYS A 123 15.80 -8.14 14.65
C LYS A 123 17.08 -7.56 15.25
N GLY A 124 18.25 -7.86 14.66
CA GLY A 124 19.56 -7.46 15.18
C GLY A 124 19.94 -6.02 14.89
N ALA A 125 19.36 -5.40 13.87
CA ALA A 125 19.63 -4.01 13.54
C ALA A 125 19.20 -3.05 14.66
N ASP A 126 19.93 -1.95 14.82
CA ASP A 126 19.52 -0.85 15.71
C ASP A 126 18.19 -0.26 15.22
N GLU A 127 17.30 0.10 16.17
CA GLU A 127 15.95 0.56 15.81
C GLU A 127 15.97 1.96 15.19
N GLN A 128 16.86 2.85 15.65
CA GLN A 128 16.97 4.21 15.10
C GLN A 128 17.55 4.18 13.70
N GLU A 129 18.63 3.41 13.49
CA GLU A 129 19.25 3.23 12.18
C GLU A 129 18.29 2.58 11.17
N LEU A 130 17.54 1.56 11.61
CA LEU A 130 16.54 0.87 10.79
C LEU A 130 15.40 1.81 10.37
N ASN A 131 14.93 2.65 11.30
CA ASN A 131 13.91 3.64 11.01
C ASN A 131 14.41 4.75 10.09
N ALA A 132 15.63 5.23 10.28
CA ALA A 132 16.27 6.24 9.43
C ALA A 132 16.50 5.72 7.99
N TRP A 133 16.98 4.47 7.87
CA TRP A 133 17.14 3.78 6.59
C TRP A 133 15.83 3.72 5.82
N LEU A 134 14.78 3.18 6.43
CA LEU A 134 13.48 3.04 5.77
C LEU A 134 12.85 4.39 5.43
N ALA A 135 12.97 5.40 6.31
CA ALA A 135 12.45 6.74 6.05
C ALA A 135 13.13 7.40 4.84
N ARG A 136 14.45 7.21 4.69
CA ARG A 136 15.20 7.71 3.55
C ARG A 136 14.71 7.11 2.24
N HIS A 137 14.55 5.79 2.19
CA HIS A 137 14.11 5.09 0.99
C HIS A 137 12.61 5.24 0.70
N GLU A 138 11.77 5.47 1.70
CA GLU A 138 10.40 5.94 1.50
C GLU A 138 10.42 7.30 0.79
N LYS A 139 11.23 8.26 1.30
CA LYS A 139 11.35 9.60 0.73
C LYS A 139 11.90 9.59 -0.70
N ASP A 140 12.92 8.81 -0.99
CA ASP A 140 13.51 8.69 -2.33
C ASP A 140 12.43 8.35 -3.38
N VAL A 141 11.42 7.54 -3.04
CA VAL A 141 10.36 7.16 -3.97
C VAL A 141 9.47 8.33 -4.36
N PHE A 142 9.07 9.16 -3.41
CA PHE A 142 8.04 10.18 -3.64
C PHE A 142 8.58 11.62 -3.74
N ASP A 143 9.83 11.88 -3.39
CA ASP A 143 10.36 13.25 -3.29
C ASP A 143 10.19 14.06 -4.59
N ARG A 144 10.39 13.43 -5.76
CA ARG A 144 10.20 14.07 -7.07
C ARG A 144 8.74 14.11 -7.52
N LEU A 145 7.91 13.22 -6.99
CA LEU A 145 6.49 13.16 -7.31
C LEU A 145 5.68 14.27 -6.60
N LEU A 146 6.13 14.69 -5.41
CA LEU A 146 5.41 15.66 -4.57
C LEU A 146 5.61 17.13 -4.95
N ASP A 147 6.07 17.43 -6.16
CA ASP A 147 6.11 18.81 -6.67
C ASP A 147 4.71 19.36 -7.00
N HIS A 148 3.65 18.55 -6.81
CA HIS A 148 2.28 18.85 -7.15
C HIS A 148 1.36 18.81 -5.93
N GLN A 149 0.26 19.57 -6.00
CA GLN A 149 -0.77 19.56 -4.97
C GLN A 149 -1.50 18.21 -4.96
N TYR A 150 -1.52 17.54 -3.81
CA TYR A 150 -2.14 16.23 -3.64
C TYR A 150 -2.95 16.16 -2.34
N VAL A 151 -3.85 15.18 -2.30
CA VAL A 151 -4.58 14.79 -1.09
C VAL A 151 -3.84 13.64 -0.43
N LEU A 152 -3.51 13.80 0.86
CA LEU A 152 -2.89 12.76 1.66
C LEU A 152 -3.96 12.08 2.53
N ASP A 153 -4.19 10.82 2.28
CA ASP A 153 -5.08 9.97 3.05
C ASP A 153 -4.37 9.38 4.26
N VAL A 154 -4.99 9.53 5.43
CA VAL A 154 -4.58 8.87 6.67
C VAL A 154 -5.64 7.86 7.02
N ASP A 155 -5.24 6.61 7.09
CA ASP A 155 -6.16 5.54 7.46
C ASP A 155 -5.44 4.42 8.20
N ASN A 156 -6.19 3.56 8.87
CA ASN A 156 -5.63 2.41 9.55
C ASN A 156 -6.43 1.14 9.28
N THR A 157 -5.73 0.04 9.38
CA THR A 157 -6.36 -1.27 9.28
C THR A 157 -5.86 -2.21 10.37
N VAL A 158 -6.75 -3.07 10.83
CA VAL A 158 -6.48 -4.02 11.91
C VAL A 158 -5.99 -5.35 11.33
N LYS A 159 -4.91 -5.87 11.90
CA LYS A 159 -4.41 -7.22 11.63
C LYS A 159 -4.64 -8.10 12.85
N PRO A 160 -5.57 -9.08 12.81
CA PRO A 160 -5.75 -10.04 13.91
C PRO A 160 -4.49 -10.87 14.12
N ILE A 161 -4.11 -11.06 15.38
CA ILE A 161 -2.95 -11.86 15.79
C ILE A 161 -3.43 -13.12 16.50
N PHE A 162 -2.85 -14.26 16.15
CA PHE A 162 -3.25 -15.57 16.68
C PHE A 162 -2.22 -16.16 17.65
N GLY A 163 -1.08 -15.52 17.81
CA GLY A 163 -0.01 -15.92 18.71
C GLY A 163 0.28 -14.86 19.78
N HIS A 164 1.42 -15.03 20.46
CA HIS A 164 1.90 -14.13 21.53
C HIS A 164 2.96 -13.18 21.00
N GLN A 165 2.64 -12.40 19.96
CA GLN A 165 3.53 -11.39 19.43
C GLN A 165 3.52 -10.14 20.32
N GLU A 166 4.67 -9.47 20.39
CA GLU A 166 4.80 -8.18 21.06
C GLU A 166 3.80 -7.17 20.47
N GLY A 167 3.13 -6.39 21.33
CA GLY A 167 2.11 -5.43 20.90
C GLY A 167 0.78 -6.05 20.42
N ALA A 168 0.64 -7.39 20.48
CA ALA A 168 -0.65 -8.03 20.22
C ALA A 168 -1.59 -7.79 21.40
N GLU A 169 -2.42 -6.77 21.27
CA GLU A 169 -3.34 -6.31 22.32
C GLU A 169 -4.79 -6.36 21.86
N THR A 170 -5.70 -6.58 22.80
CA THR A 170 -7.14 -6.53 22.54
C THR A 170 -7.61 -5.07 22.46
N GLY A 171 -8.02 -4.66 21.28
CA GLY A 171 -8.54 -3.32 20.98
C GLY A 171 -9.75 -3.38 20.04
N TYR A 172 -10.00 -2.29 19.33
CA TYR A 172 -11.03 -2.25 18.30
C TYR A 172 -10.67 -3.17 17.15
N ASN A 173 -11.44 -4.23 16.96
CA ASN A 173 -11.26 -5.20 15.88
C ASN A 173 -12.63 -5.60 15.34
N PRO A 174 -13.12 -4.93 14.28
CA PRO A 174 -14.45 -5.16 13.75
C PRO A 174 -14.60 -6.54 13.08
N GLN A 175 -13.51 -7.11 12.54
CA GLN A 175 -13.55 -8.41 11.87
C GLN A 175 -13.56 -9.59 12.88
N LYS A 176 -12.84 -9.44 14.00
CA LYS A 176 -12.74 -10.47 15.06
C LYS A 176 -12.77 -9.82 16.43
N PRO A 177 -13.96 -9.40 16.93
CA PRO A 177 -14.09 -8.76 18.23
C PRO A 177 -13.48 -9.57 19.37
N GLY A 178 -12.69 -8.91 20.24
CA GLY A 178 -11.99 -9.53 21.35
C GLY A 178 -10.68 -10.26 21.00
N ARG A 179 -10.31 -10.34 19.72
CA ARG A 179 -9.02 -10.92 19.31
C ARG A 179 -7.91 -9.87 19.39
N PRO A 180 -6.75 -10.20 20.01
CA PRO A 180 -5.57 -9.36 19.94
C PRO A 180 -5.18 -9.02 18.51
N SER A 181 -4.63 -7.83 18.29
CA SER A 181 -4.33 -7.32 16.97
C SER A 181 -3.14 -6.35 16.97
N HIS A 182 -2.63 -6.06 15.77
CA HIS A 182 -1.81 -4.88 15.48
C HIS A 182 -2.62 -3.91 14.63
N ASN A 183 -2.38 -2.61 14.79
CA ASN A 183 -2.91 -1.55 13.95
C ASN A 183 -1.86 -1.10 12.93
N PHE A 184 -2.19 -1.19 11.65
CA PHE A 184 -1.36 -0.72 10.55
C PHE A 184 -1.88 0.62 10.08
N HIS A 185 -1.09 1.67 10.23
CA HIS A 185 -1.38 3.01 9.75
C HIS A 185 -0.71 3.23 8.40
N SER A 186 -1.41 3.86 7.47
CA SER A 186 -0.93 4.17 6.13
C SER A 186 -1.13 5.66 5.84
N TYR A 187 -0.14 6.27 5.21
CA TYR A 187 -0.13 7.66 4.74
C TYR A 187 0.01 7.61 3.23
N PHE A 188 -1.08 7.85 2.51
CA PHE A 188 -1.27 7.36 1.16
C PHE A 188 -1.85 8.41 0.22
N ILE A 189 -1.33 8.49 -1.02
CA ILE A 189 -1.92 9.30 -2.07
C ILE A 189 -2.82 8.39 -2.91
N GLY A 190 -4.14 8.40 -2.61
CA GLY A 190 -5.11 7.46 -3.19
C GLY A 190 -5.17 7.51 -4.71
N SER A 191 -5.18 8.70 -5.29
CA SER A 191 -5.31 8.90 -6.75
C SER A 191 -4.22 8.23 -7.60
N ILE A 192 -3.04 8.02 -7.02
CA ILE A 192 -1.88 7.40 -7.71
C ILE A 192 -1.36 6.14 -7.05
N ARG A 193 -1.97 5.71 -5.95
CA ARG A 193 -1.58 4.50 -5.21
C ARG A 193 -0.11 4.51 -4.76
N ILE A 194 0.34 5.65 -4.20
CA ILE A 194 1.68 5.80 -3.62
C ILE A 194 1.57 5.99 -2.12
N SER A 195 2.30 5.16 -1.36
CA SER A 195 2.44 5.31 0.08
C SER A 195 3.63 6.22 0.42
N LEU A 196 3.42 7.21 1.27
CA LEU A 196 4.47 8.06 1.82
C LEU A 196 5.09 7.43 3.07
N GLY A 197 4.41 6.51 3.67
CA GLY A 197 4.90 5.79 4.83
C GLY A 197 3.86 4.87 5.45
N VAL A 198 4.34 4.02 6.33
CA VAL A 198 3.54 3.06 7.09
C VAL A 198 4.05 3.02 8.52
N ASP A 199 3.15 2.79 9.45
CA ASP A 199 3.51 2.49 10.83
C ASP A 199 2.69 1.30 11.37
N VAL A 200 3.26 0.53 12.29
CA VAL A 200 2.60 -0.60 12.94
C VAL A 200 2.59 -0.37 14.44
N GLN A 201 1.40 -0.27 15.00
CA GLN A 201 1.18 0.02 16.40
C GLN A 201 0.49 -1.16 17.14
N PRO A 202 0.66 -1.26 18.48
CA PRO A 202 -0.11 -2.19 19.29
C PRO A 202 -1.61 -2.03 19.13
N GLY A 203 -2.35 -3.14 19.21
CA GLY A 203 -3.76 -3.19 18.85
C GLY A 203 -4.72 -2.42 19.75
N LYS A 204 -4.33 -2.06 20.96
CA LYS A 204 -5.16 -1.29 21.90
C LYS A 204 -5.11 0.22 21.64
N ARG A 205 -4.11 0.68 20.91
CA ARG A 205 -3.88 2.11 20.67
C ARG A 205 -4.95 2.71 19.77
N HIS A 206 -5.43 3.92 20.14
CA HIS A 206 -6.42 4.63 19.33
C HIS A 206 -5.77 5.24 18.07
N SER A 207 -6.45 5.11 16.92
CA SER A 207 -5.90 5.52 15.61
C SER A 207 -5.42 6.96 15.56
N GLY A 208 -6.24 7.90 16.06
CA GLY A 208 -5.92 9.33 16.04
C GLY A 208 -4.73 9.71 16.92
N SER A 209 -4.54 9.05 18.07
CA SER A 209 -3.43 9.36 18.98
C SER A 209 -2.09 8.76 18.56
N CYS A 210 -2.12 7.68 17.75
CA CYS A 210 -0.90 6.97 17.35
C CYS A 210 -0.50 7.20 15.90
N GLY A 211 -1.48 7.29 14.99
CA GLY A 211 -1.21 7.53 13.58
C GLY A 211 -0.81 8.97 13.28
N MET A 212 -1.39 9.95 13.99
CA MET A 212 -1.12 11.36 13.69
C MET A 212 0.31 11.82 14.02
N PRO A 213 0.98 11.39 15.10
CA PRO A 213 2.38 11.75 15.32
C PRO A 213 3.27 11.39 14.14
N ARG A 214 3.13 10.19 13.58
CA ARG A 214 3.91 9.78 12.41
C ARG A 214 3.55 10.58 11.16
N LEU A 215 2.29 10.96 10.99
CA LEU A 215 1.88 11.87 9.91
C LEU A 215 2.62 13.20 10.01
N TRP A 216 2.67 13.78 11.21
CA TRP A 216 3.37 15.05 11.42
C TRP A 216 4.86 14.95 11.13
N GLU A 217 5.52 13.88 11.56
CA GLU A 217 6.92 13.62 11.21
C GLU A 217 7.14 13.57 9.69
N ILE A 218 6.25 12.88 8.96
CA ILE A 218 6.33 12.81 7.49
C ILE A 218 6.16 14.20 6.88
N ILE A 219 5.15 14.96 7.31
CA ILE A 219 4.86 16.30 6.76
C ILE A 219 5.96 17.31 7.11
N ASP A 220 6.45 17.28 8.36
CA ASP A 220 7.49 18.20 8.82
C ASP A 220 8.84 17.95 8.14
N ALA A 221 9.07 16.71 7.66
CA ALA A 221 10.23 16.36 6.84
C ALA A 221 10.14 16.81 5.38
N LEU A 222 8.96 17.29 4.93
CA LEU A 222 8.76 17.78 3.57
C LEU A 222 9.00 19.29 3.49
N PRO A 223 9.65 19.80 2.43
CA PRO A 223 9.66 21.23 2.13
C PRO A 223 8.24 21.77 1.98
N ASP A 224 8.02 23.05 2.30
CA ASP A 224 6.69 23.68 2.27
C ASP A 224 5.96 23.50 0.93
N GLY A 225 6.66 23.64 -0.19
CA GLY A 225 6.10 23.46 -1.53
C GLY A 225 5.73 22.02 -1.89
N LYS A 226 6.08 21.04 -1.04
CA LYS A 226 5.79 19.61 -1.22
C LYS A 226 4.79 19.07 -0.20
N ARG A 227 4.25 19.92 0.68
CA ARG A 227 3.24 19.52 1.66
C ARG A 227 1.90 19.23 0.99
N PRO A 228 1.08 18.32 1.56
CA PRO A 228 -0.23 18.03 1.00
C PRO A 228 -1.13 19.28 1.02
N ARG A 229 -1.91 19.46 -0.02
CA ARG A 229 -2.96 20.48 -0.04
C ARG A 229 -4.05 20.17 0.97
N LEU A 230 -4.39 18.90 1.14
CA LEU A 230 -5.46 18.44 2.02
C LEU A 230 -5.07 17.11 2.66
N ILE A 231 -5.29 17.01 3.97
CA ILE A 231 -5.23 15.75 4.70
C ILE A 231 -6.66 15.23 4.84
N ARG A 232 -6.87 13.94 4.52
CA ARG A 232 -8.17 13.31 4.59
C ARG A 232 -8.10 12.04 5.43
N GLY A 233 -9.11 11.81 6.28
CA GLY A 233 -9.14 10.63 7.15
C GLY A 233 -10.53 10.28 7.63
N ASP A 234 -10.64 9.09 8.23
CA ASP A 234 -11.89 8.59 8.81
C ASP A 234 -12.15 9.15 10.21
N VAL A 235 -13.19 8.66 10.85
CA VAL A 235 -13.72 9.03 12.18
C VAL A 235 -12.64 9.06 13.27
N GLY A 236 -11.62 8.21 13.18
CA GLY A 236 -10.56 8.14 14.19
C GLY A 236 -9.67 9.38 14.29
N TYR A 237 -9.66 10.24 13.28
CA TYR A 237 -8.69 11.33 13.14
C TYR A 237 -9.26 12.72 13.43
N GLY A 238 -10.59 12.88 13.52
CA GLY A 238 -11.29 14.17 13.74
C GLY A 238 -11.32 14.65 15.19
N GLY A 239 -10.32 14.33 16.01
CA GLY A 239 -10.17 14.85 17.37
C GLY A 239 -9.62 16.28 17.39
N ASP A 240 -9.94 17.06 18.45
CA ASP A 240 -9.55 18.48 18.56
C ASP A 240 -8.04 18.70 18.44
N ASP A 241 -7.23 17.89 19.14
CA ASP A 241 -5.77 17.98 19.11
C ASP A 241 -5.22 17.87 17.67
N ASN A 242 -5.77 16.93 16.88
CA ASN A 242 -5.37 16.72 15.50
C ASN A 242 -5.79 17.89 14.59
N LEU A 243 -6.97 18.44 14.82
CA LEU A 243 -7.48 19.59 14.07
C LEU A 243 -6.65 20.85 14.38
N CYS A 244 -6.40 21.13 15.66
CA CYS A 244 -5.55 22.22 16.09
C CYS A 244 -4.11 22.09 15.54
N GLU A 245 -3.57 20.88 15.53
CA GLU A 245 -2.23 20.65 15.04
C GLU A 245 -2.12 20.80 13.52
N ALA A 246 -3.14 20.39 12.75
CA ALA A 246 -3.22 20.68 11.32
C ALA A 246 -3.33 22.20 11.07
N GLU A 247 -4.18 22.89 11.83
CA GLU A 247 -4.38 24.35 11.75
C GLU A 247 -3.10 25.11 12.07
N ARG A 248 -2.35 24.69 13.10
CA ARG A 248 -1.05 25.29 13.47
C ARG A 248 -0.03 25.18 12.35
N ARG A 249 -0.06 24.09 11.55
CA ARG A 249 0.81 23.88 10.37
C ARG A 249 0.30 24.56 9.11
N GLY A 250 -0.85 25.24 9.15
CA GLY A 250 -1.48 25.83 7.97
C GLY A 250 -2.03 24.80 6.97
N LEU A 251 -2.26 23.56 7.42
CA LEU A 251 -2.73 22.48 6.57
C LEU A 251 -4.25 22.44 6.50
N LYS A 252 -4.78 22.13 5.32
CA LYS A 252 -6.20 21.86 5.14
C LYS A 252 -6.49 20.41 5.50
N TYR A 253 -7.68 20.16 6.07
CA TYR A 253 -8.12 18.82 6.42
C TYR A 253 -9.58 18.57 6.07
N LEU A 254 -9.93 17.28 5.91
CA LEU A 254 -11.28 16.77 5.72
C LEU A 254 -11.44 15.46 6.47
N PHE A 255 -12.04 15.48 7.64
CA PHE A 255 -12.24 14.30 8.48
C PHE A 255 -13.72 14.01 8.72
N LYS A 256 -14.06 12.73 8.77
CA LYS A 256 -15.39 12.29 9.16
C LYS A 256 -15.56 12.42 10.67
N LEU A 257 -16.68 12.92 11.10
CA LEU A 257 -17.03 12.99 12.51
C LEU A 257 -17.72 11.72 13.00
N ARG A 258 -17.43 11.38 14.25
CA ARG A 258 -18.17 10.31 14.93
C ARG A 258 -19.64 10.71 15.07
N ARG A 259 -20.55 9.78 14.85
CA ARG A 259 -21.98 9.95 15.03
C ARG A 259 -22.32 10.04 16.53
N THR A 260 -22.19 11.25 17.09
CA THR A 260 -22.53 11.57 18.47
C THR A 260 -23.95 12.13 18.56
N LYS A 261 -24.48 12.23 19.78
CA LYS A 261 -25.75 12.90 20.01
C LYS A 261 -25.75 14.36 19.50
N THR A 262 -24.63 15.06 19.63
CA THR A 262 -24.43 16.42 19.11
C THR A 262 -24.52 16.48 17.60
N VAL A 263 -23.86 15.59 16.90
CA VAL A 263 -23.92 15.48 15.41
C VAL A 263 -25.35 15.13 14.97
N LEU A 264 -26.01 14.20 15.66
CA LEU A 264 -27.40 13.85 15.37
C LEU A 264 -28.36 15.02 15.62
N ALA A 265 -28.18 15.78 16.72
CA ALA A 265 -28.98 16.95 17.01
C ALA A 265 -28.79 18.05 15.96
N LEU A 266 -27.55 18.24 15.48
CA LEU A 266 -27.26 19.18 14.40
C LEU A 266 -27.98 18.77 13.12
N PHE A 267 -27.94 17.49 12.77
CA PHE A 267 -28.63 16.94 11.60
C PHE A 267 -30.13 17.15 11.68
N ARG A 268 -30.77 16.84 12.83
CA ARG A 268 -32.22 17.08 13.07
C ARG A 268 -32.60 18.54 13.00
N ARG A 269 -31.75 19.46 13.47
CA ARG A 269 -31.99 20.91 13.36
C ARG A 269 -32.12 21.33 11.90
N HIS A 270 -31.36 20.73 11.02
CA HIS A 270 -31.31 21.08 9.60
C HIS A 270 -32.17 20.17 8.70
N GLU A 271 -32.91 19.22 9.27
CA GLU A 271 -33.69 18.23 8.52
C GLU A 271 -34.59 18.87 7.45
N ASN A 272 -35.30 19.93 7.77
CA ASN A 272 -36.23 20.64 6.90
C ASN A 272 -35.67 21.95 6.31
N SER A 273 -34.37 22.18 6.44
CA SER A 273 -33.74 23.40 5.90
C SER A 273 -33.72 23.37 4.38
N GLN A 274 -33.89 24.51 3.74
CA GLN A 274 -33.79 24.67 2.28
C GLN A 274 -32.32 24.73 1.77
N GLY A 275 -31.34 24.66 2.69
CA GLY A 275 -29.92 24.74 2.38
C GLY A 275 -29.30 23.43 1.82
N TRP A 276 -30.07 22.35 1.73
CA TRP A 276 -29.61 21.11 1.14
C TRP A 276 -29.44 21.24 -0.37
N ARG A 277 -28.27 20.87 -0.87
CA ARG A 277 -27.94 20.88 -2.31
C ARG A 277 -27.59 19.48 -2.77
N ASN A 278 -28.01 19.16 -3.97
CA ASN A 278 -27.67 17.87 -4.58
C ASN A 278 -26.15 17.74 -4.72
N ALA A 279 -25.65 16.58 -4.35
CA ALA A 279 -24.29 16.12 -4.52
C ALA A 279 -24.29 14.81 -5.30
N GLU A 280 -23.12 14.24 -5.61
CA GLU A 280 -23.05 13.04 -6.43
C GLU A 280 -23.64 11.80 -5.75
N ASP A 281 -24.10 10.81 -6.53
CA ASP A 281 -24.68 9.51 -6.12
C ASP A 281 -25.90 9.60 -5.19
N GLY A 282 -26.74 10.60 -5.40
CA GLY A 282 -27.97 10.76 -4.64
C GLY A 282 -27.76 11.23 -3.21
N TRP A 283 -26.57 11.76 -2.91
CA TRP A 283 -26.34 12.49 -1.68
C TRP A 283 -26.82 13.92 -1.80
N GLU A 284 -27.21 14.48 -0.67
CA GLU A 284 -27.44 15.91 -0.47
C GLU A 284 -26.41 16.41 0.55
N ALA A 285 -25.86 17.58 0.30
CA ALA A 285 -24.86 18.23 1.15
C ALA A 285 -25.37 19.58 1.66
N MET A 286 -25.03 19.91 2.89
CA MET A 286 -25.36 21.19 3.50
C MET A 286 -24.20 21.69 4.37
N GLU A 287 -23.92 22.97 4.29
CA GLU A 287 -22.96 23.63 5.16
C GLU A 287 -23.55 23.96 6.52
N SER A 288 -22.73 23.79 7.56
CA SER A 288 -23.08 24.12 8.93
C SER A 288 -21.81 24.39 9.73
N VAL A 289 -21.99 24.71 11.01
CA VAL A 289 -20.91 24.88 11.98
C VAL A 289 -21.19 23.98 13.17
N ILE A 290 -20.15 23.31 13.68
CA ILE A 290 -20.25 22.44 14.84
C ILE A 290 -19.12 22.71 15.84
N GLN A 291 -19.46 22.64 17.12
CA GLN A 291 -18.50 22.53 18.21
C GLN A 291 -18.86 21.29 19.03
N LEU A 292 -17.97 20.34 19.07
CA LEU A 292 -18.13 19.15 19.91
C LEU A 292 -17.60 19.44 21.32
N GLY A 293 -18.07 18.66 22.29
CA GLY A 293 -17.56 18.76 23.66
C GLY A 293 -16.05 18.45 23.66
N GLY A 294 -15.27 19.32 24.31
CA GLY A 294 -13.82 19.27 24.33
C GLY A 294 -13.12 19.98 23.17
N TRP A 295 -13.84 20.51 22.18
CA TRP A 295 -13.24 21.34 21.14
C TRP A 295 -13.00 22.77 21.59
N ALA A 296 -11.81 23.28 21.29
CA ALA A 296 -11.42 24.67 21.64
C ALA A 296 -12.27 25.71 20.93
N ARG A 297 -12.79 25.42 19.73
CA ARG A 297 -13.56 26.34 18.90
C ARG A 297 -14.56 25.64 17.99
N PRO A 298 -15.60 26.34 17.51
CA PRO A 298 -16.45 25.84 16.44
C PRO A 298 -15.70 25.75 15.12
N ARG A 299 -16.07 24.76 14.28
CA ARG A 299 -15.48 24.52 12.96
C ARG A 299 -16.53 24.29 11.90
N ARG A 300 -16.18 24.57 10.64
CA ARG A 300 -17.01 24.30 9.46
C ARG A 300 -17.30 22.81 9.38
N CYS A 301 -18.58 22.50 9.21
CA CYS A 301 -19.09 21.13 9.14
C CYS A 301 -19.93 20.96 7.88
N ILE A 302 -19.69 19.90 7.14
CA ILE A 302 -20.52 19.50 6.01
C ILE A 302 -21.40 18.33 6.44
N LEU A 303 -22.69 18.56 6.43
CA LEU A 303 -23.70 17.54 6.66
C LEU A 303 -24.05 16.87 5.34
N LEU A 304 -24.05 15.56 5.33
CA LEU A 304 -24.36 14.75 4.15
C LEU A 304 -25.52 13.81 4.49
N ARG A 305 -26.51 13.70 3.59
CA ARG A 305 -27.60 12.74 3.72
C ARG A 305 -27.96 12.14 2.37
N ARG A 306 -28.52 10.94 2.39
CA ARG A 306 -29.21 10.34 1.24
C ARG A 306 -30.33 9.42 1.74
N PRO A 307 -31.41 9.20 0.94
CA PRO A 307 -32.42 8.22 1.29
C PRO A 307 -31.77 6.84 1.48
N SER A 308 -32.06 6.19 2.60
CA SER A 308 -31.52 4.86 2.90
C SER A 308 -32.15 3.80 2.00
N LYS A 309 -31.31 3.01 1.34
CA LYS A 309 -31.74 1.89 0.48
C LYS A 309 -31.72 0.54 1.21
N ASP A 310 -31.23 0.49 2.44
CA ASP A 310 -31.01 -0.75 3.18
C ASP A 310 -32.28 -1.18 3.95
N VAL A 311 -33.18 -1.86 3.26
CA VAL A 311 -34.44 -2.38 3.81
C VAL A 311 -34.21 -3.29 5.02
N LYS A 312 -33.11 -4.04 5.08
CA LYS A 312 -32.79 -4.92 6.22
C LYS A 312 -32.41 -4.12 7.46
N ARG A 313 -31.65 -3.06 7.29
CA ARG A 313 -31.28 -2.15 8.41
C ARG A 313 -32.50 -1.39 8.91
N ILE A 314 -33.35 -0.93 8.01
CA ILE A 314 -34.60 -0.26 8.35
C ILE A 314 -35.48 -1.21 9.17
N ALA A 315 -35.69 -2.44 8.69
CA ALA A 315 -36.50 -3.44 9.39
C ALA A 315 -35.95 -3.81 10.77
N MET A 316 -34.63 -3.83 10.96
CA MET A 316 -34.01 -4.05 12.28
C MET A 316 -34.20 -2.89 13.24
N ALA A 317 -34.19 -1.64 12.76
CA ALA A 317 -34.38 -0.45 13.59
C ALA A 317 -35.82 -0.25 14.04
N THR A 318 -36.79 -0.72 13.25
CA THR A 318 -38.21 -0.64 13.56
C THR A 318 -38.71 -1.74 14.50
N GLN A 319 -37.88 -2.77 14.80
CA GLN A 319 -38.27 -3.81 15.76
C GLN A 319 -38.28 -3.28 17.21
N PRO A 320 -39.35 -3.59 17.99
CA PRO A 320 -39.40 -3.16 19.37
C PRO A 320 -38.27 -3.77 20.19
N ARG A 321 -37.56 -2.94 20.98
CA ARG A 321 -36.46 -3.35 21.84
C ARG A 321 -36.92 -4.40 22.85
N ARG A 322 -36.44 -5.63 22.74
CA ARG A 322 -36.63 -6.65 23.79
C ARG A 322 -35.82 -6.25 25.02
N ARG A 323 -36.51 -6.11 26.16
CA ARG A 323 -35.86 -5.92 27.48
C ARG A 323 -35.06 -7.19 27.82
N GLY A 324 -33.74 -7.09 27.85
CA GLY A 324 -32.82 -8.18 28.26
C GLY A 324 -31.36 -7.76 28.09
N ARG A 325 -30.45 -8.46 28.78
CA ARG A 325 -29.00 -8.21 28.71
C ARG A 325 -28.54 -8.45 27.26
N PRO A 326 -27.88 -7.51 26.57
CA PRO A 326 -27.48 -7.68 25.19
C PRO A 326 -26.50 -8.84 25.06
N LYS A 327 -26.77 -9.80 24.16
CA LYS A 327 -25.82 -10.84 23.80
C LYS A 327 -24.60 -10.17 23.16
N LYS A 328 -23.41 -10.80 23.28
CA LYS A 328 -22.10 -10.27 22.79
C LYS A 328 -22.13 -9.77 21.32
N ASN A 329 -23.07 -10.27 20.50
CA ASN A 329 -23.27 -9.83 19.11
C ASN A 329 -24.16 -8.56 18.98
N ALA A 330 -24.79 -8.09 20.05
CA ALA A 330 -25.63 -6.90 20.02
C ALA A 330 -24.84 -5.58 19.93
N LEU A 331 -23.54 -5.60 20.27
CA LEU A 331 -22.67 -4.41 20.11
C LEU A 331 -22.50 -4.03 18.62
N VAL A 332 -22.48 -5.00 17.71
CA VAL A 332 -22.41 -4.75 16.25
C VAL A 332 -23.74 -4.19 15.75
N LEU A 333 -24.86 -4.66 16.30
CA LEU A 333 -26.20 -4.18 15.96
C LEU A 333 -26.46 -2.77 16.49
N VAL A 334 -25.96 -2.43 17.69
CA VAL A 334 -26.10 -1.06 18.28
C VAL A 334 -25.33 -0.04 17.45
N GLN A 335 -24.21 -0.40 16.85
CA GLN A 335 -23.45 0.49 15.98
C GLN A 335 -24.12 0.67 14.62
N ALA A 336 -24.86 -0.34 14.14
CA ALA A 336 -25.69 -0.25 12.94
C ALA A 336 -26.96 0.62 13.15
N GLU A 337 -27.52 0.65 14.36
CA GLU A 337 -28.69 1.48 14.71
C GLU A 337 -28.43 2.99 14.54
N PHE A 338 -27.16 3.44 14.50
CA PHE A 338 -26.80 4.85 14.32
C PHE A 338 -26.51 5.23 12.87
N ASP A 339 -26.69 4.33 11.91
CA ASP A 339 -26.33 4.58 10.50
C ASP A 339 -27.40 5.36 9.72
N PHE A 340 -28.62 5.45 10.24
CA PHE A 340 -29.70 6.20 9.63
C PHE A 340 -30.55 6.92 10.67
N VAL A 341 -31.27 7.93 10.21
CA VAL A 341 -32.19 8.74 11.00
C VAL A 341 -33.55 8.65 10.33
N GLU A 342 -34.60 8.40 11.13
CA GLU A 342 -35.98 8.55 10.71
C GLU A 342 -36.37 10.02 10.79
N ASP A 343 -36.91 10.58 9.70
CA ASP A 343 -37.46 11.94 9.67
C ASP A 343 -38.90 11.96 10.22
N LYS A 344 -39.46 13.16 10.37
CA LYS A 344 -40.84 13.36 10.91
C LYS A 344 -41.94 12.76 10.02
N VAL A 345 -41.62 12.36 8.81
CA VAL A 345 -42.54 11.80 7.81
C VAL A 345 -42.33 10.28 7.64
N GLY A 346 -41.49 9.67 8.47
CA GLY A 346 -41.19 8.22 8.44
C GLY A 346 -40.22 7.78 7.35
N ARG A 347 -39.44 8.70 6.76
CA ARG A 347 -38.37 8.35 5.81
C ARG A 347 -37.05 8.14 6.55
N TYR A 348 -36.25 7.20 6.07
CA TYR A 348 -34.96 6.85 6.65
C TYR A 348 -33.82 7.43 5.81
N TRP A 349 -32.87 8.08 6.48
CA TRP A 349 -31.73 8.74 5.87
C TRP A 349 -30.42 8.15 6.38
N ASP A 350 -29.55 7.73 5.45
CA ASP A 350 -28.13 7.58 5.76
C ASP A 350 -27.53 8.97 5.92
N TYR A 351 -26.73 9.21 6.96
CA TYR A 351 -26.13 10.50 7.19
C TYR A 351 -24.65 10.40 7.60
N CYS A 352 -23.91 11.44 7.29
CA CYS A 352 -22.51 11.60 7.63
C CYS A 352 -22.24 13.09 7.88
N ALA A 353 -21.32 13.38 8.79
CA ALA A 353 -20.83 14.74 9.03
C ALA A 353 -19.31 14.77 8.80
N LEU A 354 -18.84 15.75 8.07
CA LEU A 354 -17.42 16.00 7.81
C LEU A 354 -17.03 17.31 8.46
N VAL A 355 -15.83 17.39 9.03
CA VAL A 355 -15.23 18.62 9.53
C VAL A 355 -14.08 19.02 8.62
N THR A 356 -13.98 20.33 8.34
CA THR A 356 -12.95 20.90 7.47
C THR A 356 -12.61 22.32 7.86
N ASN A 357 -11.40 22.77 7.51
CA ASN A 357 -11.00 24.17 7.51
C ASN A 357 -10.77 24.72 6.09
N ASP A 358 -11.11 23.95 5.06
CA ASP A 358 -10.99 24.40 3.66
C ASP A 358 -12.25 25.19 3.27
N GLU A 359 -12.13 26.51 3.14
CA GLU A 359 -13.20 27.41 2.73
C GLU A 359 -13.27 27.59 1.20
N SER A 360 -12.30 27.07 0.46
CA SER A 360 -12.23 27.25 -1.00
C SER A 360 -13.11 26.28 -1.78
N LEU A 361 -13.53 25.16 -1.15
CA LEU A 361 -14.36 24.12 -1.77
C LEU A 361 -15.78 24.17 -1.19
N ASP A 362 -16.78 24.03 -2.07
CA ASP A 362 -18.17 23.91 -1.66
C ASP A 362 -18.50 22.53 -1.07
N ALA A 363 -19.68 22.40 -0.46
CA ALA A 363 -20.10 21.19 0.23
C ALA A 363 -20.21 19.97 -0.70
N ALA A 364 -20.63 20.15 -1.95
CA ALA A 364 -20.77 19.07 -2.91
C ALA A 364 -19.39 18.56 -3.38
N THR A 365 -18.47 19.48 -3.65
CA THR A 365 -17.08 19.14 -3.98
C THR A 365 -16.39 18.42 -2.82
N LEU A 366 -16.58 18.88 -1.57
CA LEU A 366 -16.02 18.22 -0.38
C LEU A 366 -16.60 16.81 -0.18
N GLN A 367 -17.87 16.59 -0.51
CA GLN A 367 -18.48 15.25 -0.50
C GLN A 367 -17.78 14.33 -1.49
N GLN A 368 -17.53 14.78 -2.73
CA GLN A 368 -16.84 13.97 -3.74
C GLN A 368 -15.39 13.70 -3.32
N VAL A 369 -14.68 14.73 -2.87
CA VAL A 369 -13.31 14.57 -2.35
C VAL A 369 -13.27 13.56 -1.21
N TYR A 370 -14.28 13.54 -0.32
CA TYR A 370 -14.32 12.54 0.76
C TYR A 370 -14.61 11.13 0.23
N ARG A 371 -15.46 10.98 -0.77
CA ARG A 371 -15.78 9.66 -1.37
C ARG A 371 -14.57 9.01 -2.04
N ASP A 372 -13.72 9.78 -2.67
CA ASP A 372 -12.51 9.28 -3.32
C ASP A 372 -11.54 8.61 -2.32
N ARG A 373 -11.79 8.74 -1.00
CA ARG A 373 -11.12 7.96 0.04
C ARG A 373 -11.34 6.45 -0.07
N GLY A 374 -12.39 6.01 -0.76
CA GLY A 374 -12.63 4.58 -1.02
C GLY A 374 -11.43 3.84 -1.62
N ASP A 375 -10.54 4.56 -2.29
CA ASP A 375 -9.28 4.00 -2.79
C ASP A 375 -8.33 3.51 -1.68
N CYS A 376 -8.43 4.01 -0.46
CA CYS A 376 -7.64 3.52 0.67
C CYS A 376 -8.02 2.10 1.09
N GLU A 377 -9.30 1.75 1.00
CA GLU A 377 -9.77 0.39 1.32
C GLU A 377 -9.18 -0.63 0.35
N ASN A 378 -9.16 -0.30 -0.95
CA ASN A 378 -8.52 -1.11 -1.99
C ASN A 378 -7.00 -1.23 -1.76
N ASN A 379 -6.35 -0.15 -1.31
CA ASN A 379 -4.93 -0.18 -0.97
C ASN A 379 -4.63 -1.14 0.18
N PHE A 380 -5.46 -1.16 1.23
CA PHE A 380 -5.28 -2.12 2.32
C PHE A 380 -5.48 -3.57 1.88
N ASP A 381 -6.38 -3.83 0.95
CA ASP A 381 -6.55 -5.16 0.37
C ASP A 381 -5.28 -5.60 -0.37
N GLU A 382 -4.73 -4.73 -1.21
CA GLU A 382 -3.47 -5.00 -1.90
C GLU A 382 -2.31 -5.28 -0.92
N TYR A 383 -2.10 -4.42 0.08
CA TYR A 383 -1.01 -4.61 1.03
C TYR A 383 -1.16 -5.85 1.90
N LYS A 384 -2.38 -6.14 2.37
CA LYS A 384 -2.65 -7.32 3.22
C LYS A 384 -2.55 -8.63 2.46
N ASN A 385 -3.25 -8.70 1.33
CA ASN A 385 -3.51 -9.95 0.64
C ASN A 385 -2.54 -10.22 -0.50
N GLN A 386 -1.97 -9.17 -1.09
CA GLN A 386 -1.13 -9.30 -2.29
C GLN A 386 0.35 -9.00 -2.02
N TYR A 387 0.68 -8.16 -1.02
CA TYR A 387 2.07 -7.84 -0.64
C TYR A 387 2.52 -8.43 0.70
N GLY A 388 1.60 -9.00 1.48
CA GLY A 388 1.95 -9.79 2.65
C GLY A 388 1.93 -9.10 4.02
N TRP A 389 1.29 -7.92 4.19
CA TRP A 389 1.05 -7.35 5.52
C TRP A 389 0.25 -8.32 6.41
N GLY A 390 -0.61 -9.14 5.80
CA GLY A 390 -1.35 -10.19 6.50
C GLY A 390 -0.48 -11.28 7.12
N GLY A 391 0.74 -11.49 6.66
CA GLY A 391 1.48 -12.71 6.91
C GLY A 391 2.94 -12.63 7.32
N PHE A 392 3.70 -11.59 6.97
CA PHE A 392 5.08 -11.43 7.47
C PHE A 392 5.04 -11.03 8.95
N VAL A 393 5.03 -12.01 9.84
CA VAL A 393 4.90 -11.84 11.30
C VAL A 393 6.10 -12.42 12.00
N THR A 394 6.63 -11.68 12.97
CA THR A 394 7.64 -12.14 13.92
C THR A 394 7.12 -12.02 15.35
N LYS A 395 7.87 -12.56 16.31
CA LYS A 395 7.54 -12.42 17.72
C LYS A 395 7.68 -10.97 18.18
N ASP A 396 8.70 -10.28 17.68
CA ASP A 396 9.05 -8.92 18.07
C ASP A 396 8.37 -7.90 17.15
N LEU A 397 7.96 -6.75 17.67
CA LEU A 397 7.23 -5.70 16.93
C LEU A 397 8.15 -4.92 15.96
N LYS A 398 9.42 -4.68 16.35
CA LYS A 398 10.41 -3.97 15.52
C LYS A 398 10.57 -4.58 14.11
N PRO A 399 10.85 -5.90 13.95
CA PRO A 399 10.87 -6.50 12.61
C PRO A 399 9.54 -6.45 11.87
N CYS A 400 8.40 -6.49 12.58
CA CYS A 400 7.08 -6.33 11.95
C CYS A 400 6.88 -4.93 11.36
N ARG A 401 7.34 -3.88 12.06
CA ARG A 401 7.37 -2.50 11.56
C ARG A 401 8.26 -2.37 10.34
N ALA A 402 9.47 -2.89 10.43
CA ALA A 402 10.45 -2.79 9.35
C ALA A 402 9.98 -3.45 8.06
N ILE A 403 9.48 -4.69 8.14
CA ILE A 403 9.01 -5.41 6.95
C ILE A 403 7.75 -4.76 6.36
N ALA A 404 6.85 -4.19 7.17
CA ALA A 404 5.68 -3.49 6.68
C ALA A 404 6.05 -2.25 5.86
N ARG A 405 7.07 -1.51 6.29
CA ARG A 405 7.61 -0.35 5.56
C ARG A 405 8.37 -0.76 4.29
N LEU A 406 9.18 -1.82 4.36
CA LEU A 406 9.86 -2.37 3.18
C LEU A 406 8.85 -2.85 2.12
N ILE A 407 7.74 -3.45 2.55
CA ILE A 407 6.62 -3.81 1.66
C ILE A 407 6.07 -2.57 0.96
N ALA A 408 5.87 -1.47 1.67
CA ALA A 408 5.36 -0.23 1.07
C ALA A 408 6.34 0.36 0.03
N ILE A 409 7.65 0.34 0.32
CA ILE A 409 8.70 0.76 -0.63
C ILE A 409 8.64 -0.09 -1.90
N VAL A 410 8.65 -1.42 -1.77
CA VAL A 410 8.62 -2.34 -2.93
C VAL A 410 7.30 -2.25 -3.69
N ALA A 411 6.18 -2.04 -3.01
CA ALA A 411 4.88 -1.83 -3.63
C ALA A 411 4.85 -0.54 -4.46
N ASN A 412 5.44 0.55 -3.95
CA ASN A 412 5.62 1.79 -4.71
C ASN A 412 6.49 1.56 -5.96
N TRP A 413 7.61 0.86 -5.84
CA TRP A 413 8.48 0.54 -6.98
C TRP A 413 7.73 -0.25 -8.06
N TRP A 414 6.95 -1.25 -7.64
CA TRP A 414 6.15 -2.05 -8.56
C TRP A 414 5.04 -1.25 -9.24
N ASN A 415 4.35 -0.38 -8.50
CA ASN A 415 3.33 0.49 -9.07
C ASN A 415 3.92 1.42 -10.16
N ILE A 416 5.07 2.03 -9.90
CA ILE A 416 5.77 2.90 -10.86
C ILE A 416 6.17 2.09 -12.10
N PHE A 417 6.75 0.91 -11.92
CA PHE A 417 7.10 0.00 -13.02
C PHE A 417 5.88 -0.37 -13.88
N CYS A 418 4.75 -0.73 -13.26
CA CYS A 418 3.53 -1.06 -13.98
C CYS A 418 3.00 0.12 -14.80
N ARG A 419 3.12 1.34 -14.29
CA ARG A 419 2.73 2.56 -15.01
C ARG A 419 3.59 2.80 -16.26
N LEU A 420 4.87 2.52 -16.19
CA LEU A 420 5.75 2.55 -17.37
C LEU A 420 5.32 1.50 -18.41
N ALA A 421 4.84 0.34 -17.97
CA ALA A 421 4.38 -0.73 -18.84
C ALA A 421 3.05 -0.47 -19.54
N ASP A 422 2.05 0.04 -18.83
CA ASP A 422 0.65 0.15 -19.30
C ASP A 422 0.15 1.61 -19.39
N GLY A 423 1.06 2.57 -19.43
CA GLY A 423 0.73 3.96 -19.73
C GLY A 423 -0.11 4.65 -18.67
N ASP A 424 0.44 4.79 -17.46
CA ASP A 424 -0.13 5.58 -16.36
C ASP A 424 -1.43 4.99 -15.74
N ARG A 425 -1.60 3.69 -15.87
CA ARG A 425 -2.70 2.96 -15.25
C ARG A 425 -2.18 2.16 -14.06
N HIS A 426 -2.85 2.27 -12.91
CA HIS A 426 -2.62 1.35 -11.80
C HIS A 426 -3.15 -0.05 -12.15
N LEU A 427 -2.32 -1.06 -11.91
CA LEU A 427 -2.68 -2.47 -12.04
C LEU A 427 -2.35 -3.18 -10.73
N GLU A 428 -3.37 -3.74 -10.10
CA GLU A 428 -3.18 -4.53 -8.90
C GLU A 428 -2.19 -5.68 -9.11
N PRO A 429 -1.42 -6.06 -8.07
CA PRO A 429 -0.43 -7.15 -8.17
C PRO A 429 -1.00 -8.48 -8.62
N THR A 430 -2.24 -8.81 -8.26
CA THR A 430 -2.93 -10.02 -8.75
C THR A 430 -3.08 -10.06 -10.26
N THR A 431 -3.17 -8.91 -10.91
CA THR A 431 -3.24 -8.78 -12.37
C THR A 431 -1.86 -8.56 -12.98
N SER A 432 -1.06 -7.65 -12.40
CA SER A 432 0.19 -7.22 -13.02
C SER A 432 1.34 -8.23 -12.90
N ARG A 433 1.42 -8.96 -11.78
CA ARG A 433 2.47 -9.98 -11.61
C ARG A 433 2.36 -11.12 -12.61
N PRO A 434 1.20 -11.78 -12.81
CA PRO A 434 1.07 -12.78 -13.88
C PRO A 434 1.40 -12.22 -15.27
N MET A 435 1.07 -10.95 -15.53
CA MET A 435 1.34 -10.32 -16.81
C MET A 435 2.82 -10.01 -17.02
N TYR A 436 3.48 -9.39 -16.05
CA TYR A 436 4.81 -8.83 -16.25
C TYR A 436 5.94 -9.65 -15.64
N MET A 437 5.66 -10.52 -14.68
CA MET A 437 6.65 -11.40 -14.06
C MET A 437 6.48 -12.85 -14.44
N GLY A 438 5.23 -13.34 -14.53
CA GLY A 438 4.89 -14.76 -14.69
C GLY A 438 5.19 -15.33 -16.08
N VAL A 439 6.24 -14.83 -16.73
CA VAL A 439 6.74 -15.34 -18.01
C VAL A 439 7.91 -16.27 -17.72
N VAL A 440 7.78 -17.57 -18.06
CA VAL A 440 8.84 -18.54 -17.84
C VAL A 440 10.06 -18.17 -18.68
N GLY A 441 11.23 -18.18 -18.04
CA GLY A 441 12.50 -17.86 -18.69
C GLY A 441 13.53 -18.97 -18.51
N ARG A 442 14.29 -19.27 -19.56
CA ARG A 442 15.45 -20.16 -19.53
C ARG A 442 16.72 -19.34 -19.72
N LEU A 443 17.62 -19.40 -18.73
CA LEU A 443 18.93 -18.77 -18.82
C LEU A 443 19.89 -19.70 -19.57
N VAL A 444 20.49 -19.16 -20.64
CA VAL A 444 21.51 -19.85 -21.43
C VAL A 444 22.79 -19.04 -21.31
N VAL A 445 23.86 -19.71 -20.89
CA VAL A 445 25.20 -19.09 -20.80
C VAL A 445 26.04 -19.65 -21.93
N SER A 446 26.62 -18.77 -22.75
CA SER A 446 27.53 -19.14 -23.85
C SER A 446 28.75 -18.24 -23.80
N GLY A 447 29.87 -18.74 -23.29
CA GLY A 447 31.03 -17.94 -22.99
C GLY A 447 30.72 -16.80 -22.02
N ARG A 448 30.99 -15.55 -22.41
CA ARG A 448 30.68 -14.35 -21.61
C ARG A 448 29.26 -13.84 -21.78
N LYS A 449 28.48 -14.39 -22.70
CA LYS A 449 27.10 -13.91 -22.98
C LYS A 449 26.10 -14.71 -22.13
N ARG A 450 25.20 -13.97 -21.49
CA ARG A 450 24.04 -14.52 -20.79
C ARG A 450 22.79 -14.16 -21.57
N LEU A 451 21.99 -15.14 -21.96
CA LEU A 451 20.77 -14.98 -22.73
C LEU A 451 19.60 -15.57 -21.93
N LEU A 452 18.66 -14.72 -21.50
CA LEU A 452 17.41 -15.17 -20.92
C LEU A 452 16.34 -15.27 -22.01
N ARG A 453 15.96 -16.50 -22.35
CA ARG A 453 14.89 -16.77 -23.33
C ARG A 453 13.56 -16.85 -22.61
N LEU A 454 12.64 -15.95 -22.96
CA LEU A 454 11.30 -15.89 -22.39
C LEU A 454 10.30 -16.63 -23.27
N THR A 455 9.33 -17.31 -22.66
CA THR A 455 8.26 -18.00 -23.40
C THR A 455 7.25 -17.00 -23.94
N SER A 456 6.68 -17.31 -25.10
CA SER A 456 5.64 -16.49 -25.75
C SER A 456 4.27 -17.19 -25.79
N THR A 457 4.07 -18.20 -24.93
CA THR A 457 2.85 -19.04 -24.94
C THR A 457 1.66 -18.46 -24.19
N HIS A 458 1.82 -17.31 -23.52
CA HIS A 458 0.74 -16.67 -22.78
C HIS A 458 -0.34 -16.13 -23.75
N LEU A 459 -1.64 -16.24 -23.39
CA LEU A 459 -2.75 -15.75 -24.23
C LEU A 459 -2.63 -14.27 -24.65
N LYS A 460 -1.98 -13.44 -23.83
CA LYS A 460 -1.70 -12.03 -24.10
C LYS A 460 -0.25 -11.76 -24.45
N ALA A 461 0.49 -12.77 -24.93
CA ALA A 461 1.94 -12.70 -25.14
C ALA A 461 2.38 -11.48 -25.95
N GLY A 462 1.70 -11.15 -27.05
CA GLY A 462 2.02 -9.98 -27.88
C GLY A 462 1.92 -8.65 -27.11
N LYS A 463 0.86 -8.47 -26.32
CA LYS A 463 0.69 -7.26 -25.48
C LYS A 463 1.76 -7.18 -24.38
N ILE A 464 2.01 -8.30 -23.70
CA ILE A 464 3.01 -8.40 -22.63
C ILE A 464 4.40 -8.11 -23.19
N GLN A 465 4.76 -8.74 -24.30
CA GLN A 465 6.03 -8.52 -24.98
C GLN A 465 6.20 -7.05 -25.37
N ALA A 466 5.21 -6.45 -26.02
CA ALA A 466 5.26 -5.04 -26.41
C ALA A 466 5.42 -4.10 -25.22
N SER A 467 4.73 -4.37 -24.10
CA SER A 467 4.85 -3.57 -22.87
C SER A 467 6.24 -3.70 -22.24
N LEU A 468 6.76 -4.91 -22.11
CA LEU A 468 8.07 -5.16 -21.52
C LEU A 468 9.21 -4.62 -22.41
N MET A 469 9.11 -4.78 -23.73
CA MET A 469 10.09 -4.20 -24.67
C MET A 469 10.11 -2.68 -24.59
N ARG A 470 8.97 -2.03 -24.45
CA ARG A 470 8.88 -0.58 -24.28
C ARG A 470 9.61 -0.11 -23.03
N ILE A 471 9.43 -0.83 -21.91
CA ILE A 471 10.19 -0.55 -20.68
C ILE A 471 11.68 -0.77 -20.91
N GLY A 472 12.06 -1.89 -21.53
CA GLY A 472 13.46 -2.21 -21.81
C GLY A 472 14.15 -1.14 -22.66
N GLU A 473 13.48 -0.66 -23.70
CA GLU A 473 13.99 0.42 -24.54
C GLU A 473 14.09 1.75 -23.79
N PHE A 474 13.07 2.11 -23.02
CA PHE A 474 13.09 3.29 -22.16
C PHE A 474 14.24 3.22 -21.14
N MET A 475 14.43 2.09 -20.44
CA MET A 475 15.54 1.92 -19.51
C MET A 475 16.90 2.00 -20.22
N LYS A 476 17.02 1.47 -21.44
CA LYS A 476 18.24 1.58 -22.24
C LYS A 476 18.56 3.04 -22.59
N GLN A 477 17.56 3.82 -23.00
CA GLN A 477 17.71 5.25 -23.28
C GLN A 477 18.16 6.03 -22.02
N ILE A 478 17.51 5.78 -20.87
CA ILE A 478 17.91 6.39 -19.60
C ILE A 478 19.33 5.97 -19.22
N SER A 479 19.70 4.70 -19.34
CA SER A 479 21.04 4.19 -19.01
C SER A 479 22.14 4.82 -19.87
N ALA A 480 21.84 5.13 -21.13
CA ALA A 480 22.81 5.77 -22.04
C ALA A 480 23.18 7.22 -21.62
N ILE A 481 22.30 7.89 -20.87
CA ILE A 481 22.53 9.25 -20.37
C ILE A 481 22.81 9.26 -18.85
N ALA A 482 22.56 8.16 -18.14
CA ALA A 482 22.64 8.08 -16.68
C ALA A 482 24.05 8.36 -16.13
N GLU A 483 25.10 8.01 -16.87
CA GLU A 483 26.49 8.33 -16.48
C GLU A 483 26.78 9.83 -16.37
N GLN A 484 25.96 10.67 -17.04
CA GLN A 484 26.06 12.12 -17.03
C GLN A 484 25.08 12.79 -16.05
N LEU A 485 24.21 12.00 -15.41
CA LEU A 485 23.14 12.47 -14.55
C LEU A 485 23.30 11.93 -13.12
N ASP A 486 22.91 12.73 -12.13
CA ASP A 486 22.76 12.25 -10.77
C ASP A 486 21.51 11.39 -10.58
N PHE A 487 21.42 10.69 -9.44
CA PHE A 487 20.27 9.88 -9.08
C PHE A 487 18.94 10.65 -9.19
N ASN A 488 18.92 11.89 -8.71
CA ASN A 488 17.71 12.69 -8.67
C ASN A 488 17.17 12.98 -10.07
N ARG A 489 18.04 13.26 -11.02
CA ARG A 489 17.65 13.55 -12.40
C ARG A 489 17.17 12.29 -13.13
N VAL A 490 17.87 11.18 -12.97
CA VAL A 490 17.42 9.88 -13.50
C VAL A 490 16.05 9.53 -12.96
N TRP A 491 15.88 9.68 -11.64
CA TRP A 491 14.62 9.36 -10.98
C TRP A 491 13.47 10.28 -11.42
N GLU A 492 13.73 11.57 -11.58
CA GLU A 492 12.77 12.52 -12.10
C GLU A 492 12.26 12.13 -13.49
N LEU A 493 13.13 11.73 -14.42
CA LEU A 493 12.75 11.27 -15.76
C LEU A 493 11.84 10.04 -15.69
N ILE A 494 12.14 9.10 -14.81
CA ILE A 494 11.31 7.90 -14.59
C ILE A 494 9.93 8.28 -14.04
N ILE A 495 9.86 9.15 -13.05
CA ILE A 495 8.60 9.64 -12.47
C ILE A 495 7.75 10.37 -13.50
N LEU A 496 8.36 11.27 -14.27
CA LEU A 496 7.66 11.99 -15.34
C LEU A 496 7.06 11.04 -16.39
N ALA A 497 7.80 10.00 -16.77
CA ALA A 497 7.31 9.00 -17.72
C ALA A 497 6.17 8.15 -17.12
N ALA A 498 6.30 7.70 -15.87
CA ALA A 498 5.33 6.84 -15.19
C ALA A 498 4.01 7.55 -14.88
N PHE A 499 4.06 8.85 -14.56
CA PHE A 499 2.89 9.65 -14.14
C PHE A 499 2.52 10.73 -15.15
N ARG A 500 2.91 10.57 -16.41
CA ARG A 500 2.69 11.58 -17.48
C ARG A 500 1.24 12.07 -17.57
N LYS A 501 0.26 11.16 -17.49
CA LYS A 501 -1.16 11.52 -17.58
C LYS A 501 -1.66 12.17 -16.30
N TRP A 502 -1.18 11.74 -15.16
CA TRP A 502 -1.54 12.34 -13.87
C TRP A 502 -0.96 13.74 -13.76
N LEU A 503 0.28 13.93 -14.15
CA LEU A 503 0.99 15.22 -14.16
C LEU A 503 0.45 16.18 -15.22
N GLY A 504 -0.06 15.66 -16.36
CA GLY A 504 -0.59 16.46 -17.48
C GLY A 504 -2.11 16.42 -17.64
N GLY A 505 -2.84 15.68 -16.84
CA GLY A 505 -4.28 15.43 -17.00
C GLY A 505 -5.17 16.13 -15.97
N ASN A 506 -6.27 16.72 -16.43
CA ASN A 506 -7.33 17.35 -15.62
C ASN A 506 -8.16 16.34 -14.79
N ARG A 507 -7.56 15.42 -14.04
CA ARG A 507 -8.34 14.43 -13.26
C ARG A 507 -8.78 14.87 -11.87
N ALA A 508 -8.22 15.95 -11.36
CA ALA A 508 -8.78 16.60 -10.18
C ALA A 508 -9.26 17.99 -10.60
N LYS A 509 -10.52 18.16 -10.91
CA LYS A 509 -11.12 19.47 -11.19
C LYS A 509 -10.64 20.48 -10.17
N GLY A 510 -9.68 21.34 -10.56
CA GLY A 510 -9.11 22.38 -9.73
C GLY A 510 -8.00 21.99 -8.76
N LEU A 511 -7.48 20.75 -8.80
CA LEU A 511 -6.44 20.24 -7.87
C LEU A 511 -5.07 20.01 -8.52
N LEU A 512 -4.95 20.14 -9.85
CA LEU A 512 -3.70 19.88 -10.55
C LEU A 512 -3.03 21.18 -11.03
N PRO A 513 -1.70 21.28 -10.92
CA PRO A 513 -0.93 22.36 -11.49
C PRO A 513 -0.88 22.27 -13.02
N GLN A 514 -0.47 23.37 -13.64
CA GLN A 514 -0.23 23.49 -15.09
C GLN A 514 0.69 22.38 -15.61
N PRO A 515 0.49 21.88 -16.84
CA PRO A 515 1.31 20.81 -17.38
C PRO A 515 2.76 21.24 -17.51
N LEU A 516 3.66 20.41 -17.00
CA LEU A 516 5.08 20.54 -17.27
C LEU A 516 5.28 20.34 -18.78
N THR A 517 5.67 21.40 -19.48
CA THR A 517 6.12 21.33 -20.86
C THR A 517 7.37 20.44 -20.90
N LEU A 518 7.22 19.25 -21.46
CA LEU A 518 8.36 18.42 -21.79
C LEU A 518 9.19 19.20 -22.82
N ILE A 519 10.41 19.51 -22.48
CA ILE A 519 11.41 19.98 -23.44
C ILE A 519 11.57 18.83 -24.44
N ASN A 520 11.19 19.10 -25.70
CA ASN A 520 11.37 18.19 -26.83
C ASN A 520 12.84 17.86 -27.05
#